data_e7655ff3a8b23d921e2beed27e68e195
#
_entry.id   e7655ff3a8b23d921e2beed27e68e195
#
_cell.length_a   1.000
_cell.length_b   1.000
_cell.length_c   1.000
_cell.angle_alpha   90.00
_cell.angle_beta   90.00
_cell.angle_gamma   90.00
#
_symmetry.space_group_name_H-M   'P 1'
#
loop_
_entity.id
_entity.type
_entity.pdbx_description
1 polymer ?
#
loop_
_entity_poly.entity_id
_entity_poly.type
_entity_poly.pdbx_seq_one_letter_code
_entity_poly.pdbx_strand_id
1 'polypeptide(L)'
;MSRRLRILVAVGLMVIGATVVWRHYRYARPVGEGPAGPAVPHEAFASTWSDRNVVLLGLGDSVTQGLGASPGRMYFRRLVTNPPDEFANMQGICLSRVLPHLEPLNLAISGTTSIECVDYQLPKLTPYDAETFGVVVITTGGNDVIHNYGRTPPREGAMFGARTNEIGEWVENFDRRLDTIADRVRETFPGGCHIFIANIYDPTDGDGDIQHAGLPSWPEGLQVLAAYNEVLARFAKRQPDVTLIDMRAEFHGHGIHCTHFWHREYRQNDPHYWYWDNLEDPNDRGYDAIRRLFLIEMARILPAKL
;
A
#
# COMPACT_ATOMS: atom_id res chain seq x y z
N MET A 1 -35.80 -26.92 38.40
CA MET A 1 -35.82 -26.74 36.93
C MET A 1 -36.02 -28.08 36.26
N SER A 2 -37.04 -28.22 35.43
CA SER A 2 -37.35 -29.49 34.78
C SER A 2 -36.23 -29.93 33.80
N ARG A 3 -36.09 -31.23 33.51
CA ARG A 3 -35.09 -31.75 32.55
C ARG A 3 -35.22 -31.09 31.16
N ARG A 4 -36.45 -30.83 30.71
CA ARG A 4 -36.74 -30.13 29.44
C ARG A 4 -36.22 -28.71 29.44
N LEU A 5 -36.39 -27.98 30.56
CA LEU A 5 -35.88 -26.58 30.67
C LEU A 5 -34.37 -26.53 30.66
N ARG A 6 -33.68 -27.49 31.33
CA ARG A 6 -32.22 -27.60 31.29
C ARG A 6 -31.69 -27.85 29.87
N ILE A 7 -32.35 -28.72 29.09
CA ILE A 7 -31.99 -29.00 27.70
C ILE A 7 -32.20 -27.76 26.84
N LEU A 8 -33.31 -27.05 26.98
CA LEU A 8 -33.59 -25.83 26.22
C LEU A 8 -32.56 -24.74 26.53
N VAL A 9 -32.17 -24.55 27.78
CA VAL A 9 -31.14 -23.59 28.18
C VAL A 9 -29.79 -23.99 27.61
N ALA A 10 -29.41 -25.29 27.67
CA ALA A 10 -28.11 -25.73 27.09
C ALA A 10 -28.07 -25.54 25.56
N VAL A 11 -29.15 -25.85 24.85
CA VAL A 11 -29.26 -25.62 23.40
C VAL A 11 -29.19 -24.12 23.09
N GLY A 12 -29.87 -23.27 23.85
CA GLY A 12 -29.84 -21.82 23.70
C GLY A 12 -28.41 -21.27 23.87
N LEU A 13 -27.69 -21.70 24.91
CA LEU A 13 -26.31 -21.29 25.15
C LEU A 13 -25.37 -21.79 24.03
N MET A 14 -25.59 -23.00 23.52
CA MET A 14 -24.80 -23.53 22.40
C MET A 14 -25.02 -22.74 21.11
N VAL A 15 -26.26 -22.37 20.80
CA VAL A 15 -26.58 -21.51 19.63
C VAL A 15 -25.98 -20.13 19.79
N ILE A 16 -26.07 -19.50 20.96
CA ILE A 16 -25.46 -18.21 21.24
C ILE A 16 -23.94 -18.33 21.07
N GLY A 17 -23.30 -19.33 21.67
CA GLY A 17 -21.87 -19.56 21.55
C GLY A 17 -21.44 -19.74 20.08
N ALA A 18 -22.16 -20.60 19.34
CA ALA A 18 -21.89 -20.80 17.90
C ALA A 18 -22.05 -19.51 17.08
N THR A 19 -23.08 -18.70 17.40
CA THR A 19 -23.33 -17.43 16.73
C THR A 19 -22.21 -16.41 17.02
N VAL A 20 -21.73 -16.31 18.27
CA VAL A 20 -20.63 -15.44 18.67
C VAL A 20 -19.35 -15.85 17.95
N VAL A 21 -19.03 -17.15 17.95
CA VAL A 21 -17.85 -17.68 17.23
C VAL A 21 -17.95 -17.40 15.73
N TRP A 22 -19.11 -17.69 15.13
CA TRP A 22 -19.33 -17.42 13.71
C TRP A 22 -19.17 -15.93 13.37
N ARG A 23 -19.78 -15.04 14.18
CA ARG A 23 -19.63 -13.59 13.99
C ARG A 23 -18.20 -13.13 14.15
N HIS A 24 -17.46 -13.67 15.13
CA HIS A 24 -16.06 -13.34 15.33
C HIS A 24 -15.24 -13.66 14.08
N TYR A 25 -15.26 -14.90 13.62
CA TYR A 25 -14.51 -15.29 12.42
C TYR A 25 -15.01 -14.65 11.12
N ARG A 26 -16.28 -14.28 11.06
CA ARG A 26 -16.86 -13.72 9.85
C ARG A 26 -16.66 -12.22 9.69
N TYR A 27 -16.62 -11.48 10.79
CA TYR A 27 -16.66 -10.01 10.76
C TYR A 27 -15.63 -9.33 11.65
N ALA A 28 -14.94 -10.05 12.53
CA ALA A 28 -13.93 -9.40 13.37
C ALA A 28 -12.69 -9.03 12.56
N ARG A 29 -12.30 -7.78 12.67
CA ARG A 29 -11.11 -7.20 12.04
C ARG A 29 -10.29 -6.48 13.10
N PRO A 30 -9.66 -7.24 14.03
CA PRO A 30 -8.89 -6.64 15.11
C PRO A 30 -7.68 -5.90 14.51
N VAL A 31 -7.53 -4.62 14.82
CA VAL A 31 -6.42 -3.81 14.32
C VAL A 31 -5.12 -4.15 15.04
N GLY A 32 -5.19 -4.50 16.33
CA GLY A 32 -4.01 -4.75 17.15
C GLY A 32 -3.25 -3.47 17.50
N GLU A 33 -2.16 -3.65 18.23
CA GLU A 33 -1.27 -2.57 18.66
C GLU A 33 0.20 -2.91 18.32
N GLY A 34 1.07 -1.90 18.36
CA GLY A 34 2.50 -2.06 18.17
C GLY A 34 2.96 -2.06 16.71
N PRO A 35 4.24 -2.39 16.48
CA PRO A 35 4.86 -2.38 15.16
C PRO A 35 4.26 -3.45 14.25
N ALA A 36 4.33 -3.19 12.93
CA ALA A 36 3.87 -4.13 11.90
C ALA A 36 4.84 -4.14 10.71
N GLY A 37 4.88 -5.29 10.00
CA GLY A 37 5.74 -5.49 8.85
C GLY A 37 7.16 -5.96 9.20
N PRO A 38 8.04 -6.06 8.18
CA PRO A 38 9.34 -6.70 8.31
C PRO A 38 10.32 -5.89 9.18
N ALA A 39 11.35 -6.56 9.69
CA ALA A 39 12.44 -5.89 10.38
C ALA A 39 13.33 -5.12 9.39
N VAL A 40 13.66 -3.87 9.72
CA VAL A 40 14.57 -3.02 8.92
C VAL A 40 16.00 -3.16 9.49
N PRO A 41 17.02 -3.39 8.63
CA PRO A 41 18.41 -3.47 9.08
C PRO A 41 18.90 -2.13 9.68
N HIS A 42 19.19 -2.11 10.98
CA HIS A 42 19.65 -0.92 11.68
C HIS A 42 21.03 -0.42 11.20
N GLU A 43 21.90 -1.36 10.85
CA GLU A 43 23.26 -1.08 10.42
C GLU A 43 23.31 -0.16 9.20
N ALA A 44 22.33 -0.29 8.31
CA ALA A 44 22.22 0.54 7.12
C ALA A 44 21.99 2.03 7.43
N PHE A 45 21.45 2.34 8.62
CA PHE A 45 21.14 3.70 9.07
C PHE A 45 22.13 4.25 10.11
N ALA A 46 23.23 3.54 10.36
CA ALA A 46 24.24 3.92 11.34
C ALA A 46 25.15 5.09 10.88
N SER A 47 25.29 5.28 9.56
CA SER A 47 26.14 6.32 8.96
C SER A 47 25.41 7.05 7.83
N THR A 48 25.88 8.27 7.54
CA THR A 48 25.42 9.07 6.39
C THR A 48 25.66 8.32 5.09
N TRP A 49 24.66 8.27 4.21
CA TRP A 49 24.78 7.67 2.88
C TRP A 49 25.41 8.65 1.89
N SER A 50 25.06 9.94 1.99
CA SER A 50 25.57 10.99 1.12
C SER A 50 25.33 12.37 1.71
N ASP A 51 26.22 13.32 1.41
CA ASP A 51 26.05 14.76 1.68
C ASP A 51 25.43 15.52 0.48
N ARG A 52 24.96 14.80 -0.52
CA ARG A 52 24.29 15.35 -1.69
C ARG A 52 22.92 15.92 -1.34
N ASN A 53 22.47 16.95 -2.08
CA ASN A 53 21.09 17.41 -2.00
C ASN A 53 20.16 16.33 -2.53
N VAL A 54 19.17 15.94 -1.74
CA VAL A 54 18.20 14.88 -2.08
C VAL A 54 16.78 15.39 -1.88
N VAL A 55 15.93 15.18 -2.88
CA VAL A 55 14.49 15.40 -2.76
C VAL A 55 13.77 14.06 -2.65
N LEU A 56 13.01 13.88 -1.56
CA LEU A 56 12.04 12.78 -1.47
C LEU A 56 10.72 13.25 -2.05
N LEU A 57 10.41 12.81 -3.26
CA LEU A 57 9.16 13.14 -3.95
C LEU A 57 8.12 12.02 -3.76
N GLY A 58 6.92 12.38 -3.27
CA GLY A 58 5.75 11.51 -3.23
C GLY A 58 4.78 11.81 -4.37
N LEU A 59 4.42 10.81 -5.16
CA LEU A 59 3.40 10.86 -6.20
C LEU A 59 2.36 9.77 -5.97
N GLY A 60 1.16 9.98 -6.53
CA GLY A 60 0.10 8.96 -6.57
C GLY A 60 -1.11 9.32 -5.72
N ASP A 61 -1.63 8.37 -4.98
CA ASP A 61 -2.97 8.38 -4.42
C ASP A 61 -3.02 8.62 -2.90
N SER A 62 -4.14 8.20 -2.29
CA SER A 62 -4.41 8.30 -0.85
C SER A 62 -3.36 7.60 0.01
N VAL A 63 -2.79 6.50 -0.46
CA VAL A 63 -1.77 5.75 0.29
C VAL A 63 -0.50 6.58 0.47
N THR A 64 -0.01 7.25 -0.58
CA THR A 64 1.15 8.16 -0.47
C THR A 64 0.78 9.46 0.25
N GLN A 65 -0.47 9.93 0.12
CA GLN A 65 -0.93 11.08 0.90
C GLN A 65 -1.08 10.76 2.39
N GLY A 66 -1.43 9.51 2.75
CA GLY A 66 -1.55 9.04 4.13
C GLY A 66 -2.97 9.05 4.69
N LEU A 67 -4.00 8.88 3.83
CA LEU A 67 -5.40 8.77 4.26
C LEU A 67 -5.59 7.53 5.15
N GLY A 68 -6.32 7.67 6.24
CA GLY A 68 -6.54 6.58 7.22
C GLY A 68 -5.47 6.48 8.31
N ALA A 69 -4.33 7.17 8.17
CA ALA A 69 -3.31 7.24 9.20
C ALA A 69 -3.69 8.22 10.32
N SER A 70 -3.40 7.86 11.55
CA SER A 70 -3.39 8.81 12.68
C SER A 70 -2.37 9.94 12.45
N PRO A 71 -2.53 11.10 13.07
CA PRO A 71 -1.61 12.23 12.91
C PRO A 71 -0.15 11.81 13.13
N GLY A 72 0.68 12.02 12.10
CA GLY A 72 2.10 11.67 12.13
C GLY A 72 2.43 10.21 11.81
N ARG A 73 1.45 9.34 11.58
CA ARG A 73 1.66 7.90 11.31
C ARG A 73 1.71 7.54 9.83
N MET A 74 1.43 8.47 8.89
CA MET A 74 1.54 8.23 7.46
C MET A 74 2.98 7.81 7.07
N TYR A 75 3.10 6.83 6.18
CA TYR A 75 4.40 6.25 5.82
C TYR A 75 5.38 7.28 5.24
N PHE A 76 4.92 8.16 4.34
CA PHE A 76 5.77 9.17 3.70
C PHE A 76 6.48 10.06 4.72
N ARG A 77 5.75 10.58 5.72
CA ARG A 77 6.35 11.38 6.79
C ARG A 77 7.34 10.57 7.64
N ARG A 78 6.99 9.31 7.94
CA ARG A 78 7.85 8.42 8.72
C ARG A 78 9.06 7.90 7.94
N LEU A 79 9.05 7.95 6.60
CA LEU A 79 10.28 7.80 5.79
C LEU A 79 11.24 8.97 6.08
N VAL A 80 10.74 10.20 6.16
CA VAL A 80 11.56 11.41 6.38
C VAL A 80 12.13 11.42 7.79
N THR A 81 11.26 11.30 8.81
CA THR A 81 11.65 11.43 10.22
C THR A 81 10.78 10.58 11.14
N ASN A 82 11.36 10.08 12.21
CA ASN A 82 10.60 9.37 13.24
C ASN A 82 9.72 10.34 14.04
N PRO A 83 8.47 9.97 14.39
CA PRO A 83 7.68 10.71 15.37
C PRO A 83 8.28 10.57 16.78
N PRO A 84 7.95 11.48 17.74
CA PRO A 84 8.50 11.44 19.09
C PRO A 84 8.22 10.12 19.85
N ASP A 85 7.11 9.47 19.53
CA ASP A 85 6.64 8.20 20.10
C ASP A 85 6.88 7.00 19.17
N GLU A 86 7.98 7.04 18.40
CA GLU A 86 8.34 5.97 17.47
C GLU A 86 8.62 4.64 18.21
N PHE A 87 8.28 3.54 17.56
CA PHE A 87 8.58 2.21 18.06
C PHE A 87 10.10 2.01 18.27
N ALA A 88 10.47 1.38 19.39
CA ALA A 88 11.87 1.21 19.78
C ALA A 88 12.74 0.56 18.68
N ASN A 89 12.17 -0.38 17.92
CA ASN A 89 12.83 -1.05 16.81
C ASN A 89 12.92 -0.21 15.51
N MET A 90 12.43 1.03 15.53
CA MET A 90 12.48 1.95 14.39
C MET A 90 13.09 3.32 14.76
N GLN A 91 13.49 3.51 16.02
CA GLN A 91 14.16 4.74 16.42
C GLN A 91 15.48 4.92 15.68
N GLY A 92 15.66 6.09 15.06
CA GLY A 92 16.82 6.42 14.25
C GLY A 92 16.82 5.80 12.85
N ILE A 93 15.78 5.07 12.46
CA ILE A 93 15.62 4.48 11.14
C ILE A 93 14.69 5.40 10.32
N CYS A 94 15.27 6.36 9.63
CA CYS A 94 14.61 7.31 8.73
C CYS A 94 15.64 7.99 7.82
N LEU A 95 15.17 8.58 6.73
CA LEU A 95 16.06 9.14 5.69
C LEU A 95 16.82 10.38 6.17
N SER A 96 16.23 11.25 6.99
CA SER A 96 16.95 12.43 7.53
C SER A 96 18.12 12.05 8.44
N ARG A 97 18.20 10.82 8.94
CA ARG A 97 19.34 10.32 9.69
C ARG A 97 20.57 10.09 8.80
N VAL A 98 20.35 9.70 7.55
CA VAL A 98 21.39 9.26 6.61
C VAL A 98 21.57 10.20 5.42
N LEU A 99 20.66 11.14 5.22
CA LEU A 99 20.65 12.16 4.18
C LEU A 99 20.45 13.55 4.82
N PRO A 100 21.51 14.22 5.27
CA PRO A 100 21.40 15.47 6.02
C PRO A 100 20.79 16.62 5.22
N HIS A 101 20.86 16.58 3.88
CA HIS A 101 20.29 17.57 2.97
C HIS A 101 19.03 17.03 2.25
N LEU A 102 18.15 16.32 2.98
CA LEU A 102 16.89 15.78 2.49
C LEU A 102 15.79 16.83 2.52
N GLU A 103 15.15 17.08 1.37
CA GLU A 103 13.94 17.91 1.23
C GLU A 103 12.73 17.02 0.85
N PRO A 104 11.66 16.95 1.65
CA PRO A 104 10.46 16.19 1.30
C PRO A 104 9.45 17.05 0.53
N LEU A 105 8.94 16.50 -0.58
CA LEU A 105 7.84 17.07 -1.37
C LEU A 105 6.80 16.00 -1.66
N ASN A 106 5.62 16.07 -1.05
CA ASN A 106 4.52 15.15 -1.31
C ASN A 106 3.46 15.83 -2.18
N LEU A 107 3.31 15.36 -3.43
CA LEU A 107 2.31 15.83 -4.40
C LEU A 107 1.15 14.86 -4.57
N ALA A 108 1.14 13.72 -3.85
CA ALA A 108 0.08 12.74 -3.91
C ALA A 108 -1.27 13.34 -3.47
N ILE A 109 -2.35 12.88 -4.11
CA ILE A 109 -3.71 13.38 -3.88
C ILE A 109 -4.63 12.18 -3.70
N SER A 110 -5.38 12.15 -2.59
CA SER A 110 -6.36 11.08 -2.33
C SER A 110 -7.39 10.96 -3.45
N GLY A 111 -7.69 9.72 -3.81
CA GLY A 111 -8.68 9.39 -4.84
C GLY A 111 -8.16 9.48 -6.27
N THR A 112 -6.91 9.91 -6.50
CA THR A 112 -6.41 10.01 -7.88
C THR A 112 -6.13 8.63 -8.49
N THR A 113 -6.51 8.49 -9.75
CA THR A 113 -6.14 7.42 -10.65
C THR A 113 -4.77 7.69 -11.28
N SER A 114 -4.24 6.74 -12.04
CA SER A 114 -3.02 6.97 -12.83
C SER A 114 -3.20 8.06 -13.90
N ILE A 115 -4.42 8.25 -14.43
CA ILE A 115 -4.78 9.34 -15.35
C ILE A 115 -4.58 10.68 -14.65
N GLU A 116 -5.18 10.84 -13.50
CA GLU A 116 -5.13 12.08 -12.72
C GLU A 116 -3.74 12.35 -12.11
N CYS A 117 -2.95 11.31 -11.87
CA CYS A 117 -1.54 11.49 -11.52
C CYS A 117 -0.79 12.21 -12.64
N VAL A 118 -0.97 11.79 -13.90
CA VAL A 118 -0.38 12.45 -15.08
C VAL A 118 -0.92 13.87 -15.24
N ASP A 119 -2.23 14.06 -15.14
CA ASP A 119 -2.89 15.32 -15.47
C ASP A 119 -2.72 16.41 -14.41
N TYR A 120 -2.62 16.03 -13.11
CA TYR A 120 -2.66 17.01 -12.01
C TYR A 120 -1.40 17.05 -11.15
N GLN A 121 -0.59 16.00 -11.12
CA GLN A 121 0.63 15.97 -10.29
C GLN A 121 1.87 16.29 -11.10
N LEU A 122 2.05 15.67 -12.28
CA LEU A 122 3.23 15.91 -13.12
C LEU A 122 3.39 17.37 -13.57
N PRO A 123 2.34 18.14 -13.88
CA PRO A 123 2.47 19.56 -14.24
C PRO A 123 3.04 20.44 -13.11
N LYS A 124 2.98 19.97 -11.85
CA LYS A 124 3.54 20.69 -10.69
C LYS A 124 5.05 20.50 -10.53
N LEU A 125 5.62 19.53 -11.25
CA LEU A 125 7.04 19.24 -11.19
C LEU A 125 7.84 20.32 -11.96
N THR A 126 8.79 20.93 -11.27
CA THR A 126 9.77 21.87 -11.85
C THR A 126 11.15 21.25 -11.78
N PRO A 127 11.98 21.39 -12.82
CA PRO A 127 13.33 20.84 -12.81
C PRO A 127 14.18 21.37 -11.65
N TYR A 128 14.91 20.48 -11.02
CA TYR A 128 15.95 20.78 -10.04
C TYR A 128 17.30 21.00 -10.74
N ASP A 129 18.29 21.44 -10.00
CA ASP A 129 19.67 21.51 -10.49
C ASP A 129 20.30 20.11 -10.67
N ALA A 130 21.42 20.04 -11.41
CA ALA A 130 22.11 18.79 -11.68
C ALA A 130 22.83 18.19 -10.45
N GLU A 131 22.89 18.89 -9.34
CA GLU A 131 23.48 18.42 -8.09
C GLU A 131 22.47 17.71 -7.19
N THR A 132 21.18 17.94 -7.44
CA THR A 132 20.07 17.35 -6.68
C THR A 132 19.70 15.96 -7.22
N PHE A 133 19.58 14.97 -6.32
CA PHE A 133 19.13 13.63 -6.64
C PHE A 133 17.67 13.41 -6.20
N GLY A 134 16.86 12.81 -7.08
CA GLY A 134 15.47 12.47 -6.77
C GLY A 134 15.31 11.07 -6.19
N VAL A 135 14.77 10.95 -4.99
CA VAL A 135 14.22 9.70 -4.44
C VAL A 135 12.72 9.77 -4.55
N VAL A 136 12.11 8.93 -5.37
CA VAL A 136 10.68 9.06 -5.69
C VAL A 136 9.92 7.84 -5.18
N VAL A 137 8.83 8.07 -4.46
CA VAL A 137 7.91 7.01 -4.00
C VAL A 137 6.57 7.18 -4.69
N ILE A 138 6.02 6.09 -5.24
CA ILE A 138 4.78 6.11 -6.01
C ILE A 138 3.84 5.00 -5.56
N THR A 139 2.58 5.38 -5.29
CA THR A 139 1.44 4.45 -5.21
C THR A 139 0.40 4.88 -6.22
N THR A 140 0.06 4.05 -7.19
CA THR A 140 -0.91 4.38 -8.24
C THR A 140 -1.50 3.12 -8.86
N GLY A 141 -2.68 3.25 -9.46
CA GLY A 141 -3.39 2.15 -10.11
C GLY A 141 -4.47 1.49 -9.24
N GLY A 142 -4.40 1.61 -7.90
CA GLY A 142 -5.44 1.11 -7.02
C GLY A 142 -6.80 1.71 -7.33
N ASN A 143 -6.88 3.02 -7.45
CA ASN A 143 -8.11 3.73 -7.81
C ASN A 143 -8.58 3.43 -9.24
N ASP A 144 -7.66 3.19 -10.19
CA ASP A 144 -8.04 2.75 -11.55
C ASP A 144 -8.85 1.46 -11.49
N VAL A 145 -8.49 0.54 -10.58
CA VAL A 145 -9.16 -0.75 -10.41
C VAL A 145 -10.50 -0.61 -9.70
N ILE A 146 -10.59 0.14 -8.61
CA ILE A 146 -11.75 0.05 -7.69
C ILE A 146 -12.78 1.17 -7.85
N HIS A 147 -12.46 2.30 -8.48
CA HIS A 147 -13.36 3.44 -8.54
C HIS A 147 -14.76 3.09 -9.01
N ASN A 148 -15.73 3.86 -8.51
CA ASN A 148 -17.17 3.71 -8.67
C ASN A 148 -17.79 2.47 -7.98
N TYR A 149 -17.00 1.49 -7.49
CA TYR A 149 -17.48 0.34 -6.71
C TYR A 149 -18.71 -0.35 -7.32
N GLY A 150 -18.74 -0.48 -8.65
CA GLY A 150 -19.88 -1.06 -9.36
C GLY A 150 -21.15 -0.19 -9.46
N ARG A 151 -21.09 1.09 -9.05
CA ARG A 151 -22.22 2.03 -9.16
C ARG A 151 -22.47 2.49 -10.60
N THR A 152 -21.46 2.45 -11.45
CA THR A 152 -21.52 2.77 -12.87
C THR A 152 -20.91 1.64 -13.68
N PRO A 153 -21.24 1.51 -15.00
CA PRO A 153 -20.53 0.56 -15.84
C PRO A 153 -19.02 0.78 -15.80
N PRO A 154 -18.22 -0.30 -15.83
CA PRO A 154 -16.78 -0.20 -15.80
C PRO A 154 -16.22 0.57 -17.00
N ARG A 155 -15.15 1.30 -16.77
CA ARG A 155 -14.42 2.08 -17.76
C ARG A 155 -12.97 2.27 -17.34
N GLU A 156 -12.13 2.79 -18.21
CA GLU A 156 -10.76 3.17 -17.84
C GLU A 156 -10.76 4.14 -16.63
N GLY A 157 -9.89 3.89 -15.68
CA GLY A 157 -9.80 4.63 -14.41
C GLY A 157 -10.93 4.35 -13.41
N ALA A 158 -11.84 3.38 -13.70
CA ALA A 158 -12.93 2.99 -12.82
C ALA A 158 -13.44 1.59 -13.20
N MET A 159 -12.59 0.57 -13.04
CA MET A 159 -12.81 -0.74 -13.63
C MET A 159 -13.64 -1.71 -12.77
N PHE A 160 -14.08 -1.32 -11.57
CA PHE A 160 -14.85 -2.21 -10.72
C PHE A 160 -16.05 -2.81 -11.46
N GLY A 161 -16.09 -4.14 -11.52
CA GLY A 161 -17.12 -4.91 -12.26
C GLY A 161 -16.71 -5.28 -13.70
N ALA A 162 -15.57 -4.82 -14.21
CA ALA A 162 -15.08 -5.18 -15.54
C ALA A 162 -14.75 -6.68 -15.64
N ARG A 163 -14.84 -7.20 -16.86
CA ARG A 163 -14.33 -8.52 -17.22
C ARG A 163 -12.92 -8.40 -17.80
N THR A 164 -12.17 -9.46 -17.72
CA THR A 164 -10.79 -9.51 -18.23
C THR A 164 -10.66 -9.26 -19.72
N ASN A 165 -11.67 -9.60 -20.50
CA ASN A 165 -11.70 -9.32 -21.94
C ASN A 165 -12.04 -7.86 -22.31
N GLU A 166 -12.41 -7.03 -21.34
CA GLU A 166 -12.75 -5.61 -21.54
C GLU A 166 -11.57 -4.68 -21.24
N ILE A 167 -10.59 -5.13 -20.43
CA ILE A 167 -9.56 -4.27 -19.85
C ILE A 167 -8.27 -4.13 -20.67
N GLY A 168 -8.12 -4.85 -21.78
CA GLY A 168 -6.84 -4.94 -22.51
C GLY A 168 -6.25 -3.57 -22.85
N GLU A 169 -7.05 -2.69 -23.48
CA GLU A 169 -6.62 -1.33 -23.82
C GLU A 169 -6.32 -0.47 -22.58
N TRP A 170 -7.11 -0.61 -21.51
CA TRP A 170 -6.91 0.15 -20.26
C TRP A 170 -5.62 -0.22 -19.56
N VAL A 171 -5.27 -1.52 -19.57
CA VAL A 171 -4.00 -2.05 -19.04
C VAL A 171 -2.79 -1.54 -19.84
N GLU A 172 -2.92 -1.50 -21.18
CA GLU A 172 -1.88 -0.92 -22.05
C GLU A 172 -1.74 0.60 -21.84
N ASN A 173 -2.84 1.31 -21.65
CA ASN A 173 -2.84 2.73 -21.32
C ASN A 173 -2.16 2.99 -19.97
N PHE A 174 -2.41 2.14 -18.96
CA PHE A 174 -1.75 2.21 -17.67
C PHE A 174 -0.23 2.05 -17.81
N ASP A 175 0.22 1.06 -18.59
CA ASP A 175 1.66 0.84 -18.85
C ASP A 175 2.31 2.08 -19.49
N ARG A 176 1.66 2.70 -20.49
CA ARG A 176 2.14 3.95 -21.11
C ARG A 176 2.18 5.13 -20.13
N ARG A 177 1.20 5.23 -19.22
CA ARG A 177 1.20 6.28 -18.18
C ARG A 177 2.36 6.12 -17.20
N LEU A 178 2.74 4.89 -16.83
CA LEU A 178 3.92 4.66 -16.00
C LEU A 178 5.21 5.15 -16.66
N ASP A 179 5.37 4.90 -17.98
CA ASP A 179 6.49 5.44 -18.73
C ASP A 179 6.47 6.98 -18.75
N THR A 180 5.31 7.60 -18.98
CA THR A 180 5.14 9.06 -18.93
C THR A 180 5.53 9.64 -17.56
N ILE A 181 5.12 8.97 -16.47
CA ILE A 181 5.47 9.39 -15.10
C ILE A 181 6.98 9.31 -14.90
N ALA A 182 7.62 8.18 -15.29
CA ALA A 182 9.05 8.01 -15.12
C ALA A 182 9.87 9.00 -15.94
N ASP A 183 9.49 9.26 -17.18
CA ASP A 183 10.17 10.22 -18.05
C ASP A 183 10.07 11.64 -17.47
N ARG A 184 8.90 12.04 -17.00
CA ARG A 184 8.72 13.34 -16.35
C ARG A 184 9.53 13.47 -15.05
N VAL A 185 9.64 12.41 -14.28
CA VAL A 185 10.50 12.35 -13.07
C VAL A 185 11.97 12.54 -13.47
N ARG A 186 12.46 11.87 -14.51
CA ARG A 186 13.85 11.99 -15.00
C ARG A 186 14.15 13.42 -15.50
N GLU A 187 13.22 14.04 -16.22
CA GLU A 187 13.33 15.44 -16.63
C GLU A 187 13.39 16.39 -15.42
N THR A 188 12.69 16.04 -14.34
CA THR A 188 12.68 16.84 -13.10
C THR A 188 14.01 16.75 -12.35
N PHE A 189 14.72 15.63 -12.43
CA PHE A 189 15.98 15.38 -11.74
C PHE A 189 17.14 15.10 -12.70
N PRO A 190 17.69 16.11 -13.40
CA PRO A 190 18.81 15.92 -14.31
C PRO A 190 20.08 15.40 -13.61
N GLY A 191 20.17 15.57 -12.29
CA GLY A 191 21.21 15.00 -11.44
C GLY A 191 21.07 13.50 -11.17
N GLY A 192 20.00 12.88 -11.67
CA GLY A 192 19.64 11.48 -11.47
C GLY A 192 18.51 11.29 -10.47
N CYS A 193 17.85 10.15 -10.58
CA CYS A 193 16.79 9.76 -9.66
C CYS A 193 16.72 8.25 -9.48
N HIS A 194 15.97 7.81 -8.45
CA HIS A 194 15.53 6.44 -8.31
C HIS A 194 14.07 6.40 -7.87
N ILE A 195 13.27 5.60 -8.58
CA ILE A 195 11.82 5.47 -8.35
C ILE A 195 11.55 4.16 -7.60
N PHE A 196 10.85 4.27 -6.49
CA PHE A 196 10.30 3.14 -5.74
C PHE A 196 8.78 3.14 -5.96
N ILE A 197 8.29 2.19 -6.74
CA ILE A 197 6.88 2.06 -7.06
C ILE A 197 6.28 0.85 -6.36
N ALA A 198 5.15 1.03 -5.69
CA ALA A 198 4.49 -0.06 -4.98
C ALA A 198 3.48 -0.77 -5.88
N ASN A 199 3.36 -2.10 -5.72
CA ASN A 199 2.24 -2.83 -6.28
C ASN A 199 0.96 -2.66 -5.43
N ILE A 200 -0.17 -3.09 -5.97
CA ILE A 200 -1.49 -2.91 -5.38
C ILE A 200 -1.83 -4.13 -4.51
N TYR A 201 -2.12 -3.91 -3.25
CA TYR A 201 -2.54 -4.93 -2.30
C TYR A 201 -3.99 -5.39 -2.55
N ASP A 202 -4.38 -6.48 -1.88
CA ASP A 202 -5.69 -7.12 -2.00
C ASP A 202 -6.31 -7.30 -0.61
N PRO A 203 -7.35 -6.54 -0.26
CA PRO A 203 -7.99 -6.66 1.05
C PRO A 203 -8.77 -7.96 1.24
N THR A 204 -8.93 -8.78 0.20
CA THR A 204 -9.61 -10.07 0.27
C THR A 204 -8.67 -11.25 0.54
N ASP A 205 -7.38 -10.97 0.79
CA ASP A 205 -6.35 -11.99 1.06
C ASP A 205 -6.25 -13.10 -0.02
N GLY A 206 -6.64 -12.77 -1.26
CA GLY A 206 -6.58 -13.69 -2.39
C GLY A 206 -7.87 -14.45 -2.70
N ASP A 207 -8.94 -14.30 -1.91
CA ASP A 207 -10.22 -15.00 -2.13
C ASP A 207 -11.14 -14.29 -3.15
N GLY A 208 -10.96 -12.97 -3.36
CA GLY A 208 -11.78 -12.18 -4.29
C GLY A 208 -13.23 -11.98 -3.83
N ASP A 209 -13.53 -12.31 -2.58
CA ASP A 209 -14.88 -12.30 -2.02
C ASP A 209 -15.26 -10.95 -1.40
N ILE A 210 -14.99 -9.88 -2.15
CA ILE A 210 -15.17 -8.47 -1.73
C ILE A 210 -16.59 -8.14 -1.22
N GLN A 211 -17.60 -8.94 -1.59
CA GLN A 211 -18.96 -8.84 -1.04
C GLN A 211 -19.00 -9.08 0.48
N HIS A 212 -18.02 -9.75 1.05
CA HIS A 212 -17.89 -9.90 2.50
C HIS A 212 -17.43 -8.62 3.20
N ALA A 213 -16.94 -7.67 2.43
CA ALA A 213 -16.66 -6.31 2.88
C ALA A 213 -17.81 -5.33 2.60
N GLY A 214 -18.93 -5.82 2.06
CA GLY A 214 -20.14 -5.01 1.78
C GLY A 214 -20.16 -4.36 0.41
N LEU A 215 -19.21 -4.67 -0.47
CA LEU A 215 -19.20 -4.22 -1.85
C LEU A 215 -19.92 -5.20 -2.79
N PRO A 216 -20.33 -4.77 -4.01
CA PRO A 216 -20.89 -5.69 -4.99
C PRO A 216 -19.92 -6.83 -5.34
N SER A 217 -20.43 -7.99 -5.70
CA SER A 217 -19.60 -9.12 -6.14
C SER A 217 -18.87 -8.77 -7.44
N TRP A 218 -17.58 -9.11 -7.50
CA TRP A 218 -16.77 -8.93 -8.70
C TRP A 218 -15.97 -10.19 -9.02
N PRO A 219 -16.56 -11.16 -9.76
CA PRO A 219 -15.95 -12.47 -9.99
C PRO A 219 -14.56 -12.45 -10.65
N GLU A 220 -14.27 -11.45 -11.49
CA GLU A 220 -12.99 -11.31 -12.18
C GLU A 220 -12.07 -10.24 -11.55
N GLY A 221 -12.42 -9.73 -10.35
CA GLY A 221 -11.67 -8.65 -9.69
C GLY A 221 -10.21 -8.99 -9.43
N LEU A 222 -9.93 -10.21 -8.97
CA LEU A 222 -8.54 -10.65 -8.75
C LEU A 222 -7.72 -10.73 -10.03
N GLN A 223 -8.34 -11.14 -11.15
CA GLN A 223 -7.66 -11.21 -12.45
C GLN A 223 -7.36 -9.81 -12.98
N VAL A 224 -8.28 -8.85 -12.80
CA VAL A 224 -8.09 -7.45 -13.16
C VAL A 224 -6.97 -6.84 -12.30
N LEU A 225 -6.99 -7.05 -10.99
CA LEU A 225 -5.93 -6.62 -10.07
C LEU A 225 -4.58 -7.24 -10.45
N ALA A 226 -4.56 -8.53 -10.80
CA ALA A 226 -3.34 -9.22 -11.23
C ALA A 226 -2.76 -8.59 -12.50
N ALA A 227 -3.60 -8.24 -13.50
CA ALA A 227 -3.14 -7.60 -14.73
C ALA A 227 -2.44 -6.27 -14.46
N TYR A 228 -2.97 -5.45 -13.54
CA TYR A 228 -2.32 -4.20 -13.13
C TYR A 228 -0.99 -4.44 -12.39
N ASN A 229 -0.96 -5.38 -11.47
CA ASN A 229 0.27 -5.73 -10.76
C ASN A 229 1.34 -6.34 -11.68
N GLU A 230 0.95 -7.06 -12.72
CA GLU A 230 1.88 -7.53 -13.77
C GLU A 230 2.48 -6.37 -14.58
N VAL A 231 1.70 -5.32 -14.87
CA VAL A 231 2.23 -4.10 -15.51
C VAL A 231 3.28 -3.45 -14.61
N LEU A 232 2.97 -3.24 -13.32
CA LEU A 232 3.90 -2.64 -12.35
C LEU A 232 5.22 -3.46 -12.25
N ALA A 233 5.10 -4.79 -12.21
CA ALA A 233 6.27 -5.67 -12.17
C ALA A 233 7.11 -5.61 -13.46
N ARG A 234 6.47 -5.62 -14.63
CA ARG A 234 7.15 -5.47 -15.92
C ARG A 234 7.80 -4.10 -16.06
N PHE A 235 7.11 -3.04 -15.65
CA PHE A 235 7.63 -1.68 -15.64
C PHE A 235 8.91 -1.59 -14.81
N ALA A 236 8.88 -2.04 -13.56
CA ALA A 236 10.07 -2.02 -12.70
C ALA A 236 11.22 -2.87 -13.27
N LYS A 237 10.91 -4.03 -13.88
CA LYS A 237 11.93 -4.91 -14.45
C LYS A 237 12.64 -4.32 -15.69
N ARG A 238 11.93 -3.53 -16.51
CA ARG A 238 12.51 -2.93 -17.73
C ARG A 238 13.27 -1.63 -17.49
N GLN A 239 13.11 -1.02 -16.33
CA GLN A 239 13.68 0.29 -15.98
C GLN A 239 14.79 0.14 -14.93
N PRO A 240 16.06 0.51 -15.21
CA PRO A 240 17.18 0.29 -14.28
C PRO A 240 17.18 1.20 -13.05
N ASP A 241 16.38 2.26 -13.09
CA ASP A 241 16.20 3.26 -12.05
C ASP A 241 14.86 3.12 -11.33
N VAL A 242 14.19 1.96 -11.46
CA VAL A 242 12.91 1.67 -10.81
C VAL A 242 13.03 0.40 -9.97
N THR A 243 12.51 0.45 -8.75
CA THR A 243 12.40 -0.70 -7.84
C THR A 243 10.94 -0.92 -7.47
N LEU A 244 10.45 -2.15 -7.61
CA LEU A 244 9.12 -2.55 -7.15
C LEU A 244 9.14 -2.76 -5.64
N ILE A 245 8.15 -2.20 -4.95
CA ILE A 245 7.85 -2.46 -3.54
C ILE A 245 6.67 -3.43 -3.49
N ASP A 246 6.88 -4.64 -2.98
CA ASP A 246 5.87 -5.68 -2.95
C ASP A 246 4.94 -5.55 -1.73
N MET A 247 4.08 -4.52 -1.75
CA MET A 247 3.06 -4.34 -0.71
C MET A 247 2.05 -5.49 -0.71
N ARG A 248 1.73 -6.06 -1.88
CA ARG A 248 0.73 -7.12 -1.97
C ARG A 248 1.12 -8.34 -1.17
N ALA A 249 2.34 -8.81 -1.31
CA ALA A 249 2.81 -9.99 -0.59
C ALA A 249 2.83 -9.77 0.94
N GLU A 250 3.19 -8.57 1.38
CA GLU A 250 3.24 -8.25 2.81
C GLU A 250 1.83 -8.12 3.42
N PHE A 251 0.88 -7.53 2.69
CA PHE A 251 -0.50 -7.33 3.15
C PHE A 251 -1.36 -8.60 3.17
N HIS A 252 -0.97 -9.67 2.46
CA HIS A 252 -1.70 -10.94 2.48
C HIS A 252 -1.72 -11.55 3.88
N GLY A 253 -2.93 -11.87 4.34
CA GLY A 253 -3.21 -12.35 5.70
C GLY A 253 -3.56 -11.23 6.68
N HIS A 254 -3.57 -9.97 6.22
CA HIS A 254 -3.94 -8.80 7.00
C HIS A 254 -5.21 -8.09 6.49
N GLY A 255 -5.92 -8.70 5.54
CA GLY A 255 -7.19 -8.26 5.01
C GLY A 255 -8.39 -8.74 5.81
N ILE A 256 -9.53 -8.89 5.11
CA ILE A 256 -10.81 -9.25 5.73
C ILE A 256 -10.84 -10.66 6.34
N HIS A 257 -9.85 -11.47 6.03
CA HIS A 257 -9.68 -12.84 6.55
C HIS A 257 -8.57 -12.97 7.61
N CYS A 258 -8.05 -11.87 8.13
CA CYS A 258 -6.91 -11.86 9.05
C CYS A 258 -7.10 -12.74 10.32
N THR A 259 -8.35 -13.02 10.73
CA THR A 259 -8.66 -13.91 11.88
C THR A 259 -8.94 -15.35 11.48
N HIS A 260 -8.97 -15.69 10.18
CA HIS A 260 -9.32 -17.01 9.69
C HIS A 260 -8.12 -17.97 9.77
N PHE A 261 -7.90 -18.62 10.91
CA PHE A 261 -6.74 -19.51 11.12
C PHE A 261 -6.65 -20.69 10.13
N TRP A 262 -7.72 -20.99 9.39
CA TRP A 262 -7.76 -21.99 8.32
C TRP A 262 -7.48 -21.40 6.93
N HIS A 263 -7.35 -20.09 6.82
CA HIS A 263 -7.05 -19.43 5.56
C HIS A 263 -5.59 -19.65 5.16
N ARG A 264 -5.33 -19.81 3.88
CA ARG A 264 -3.98 -20.08 3.36
C ARG A 264 -2.98 -18.99 3.75
N GLU A 265 -3.41 -17.73 3.70
CA GLU A 265 -2.56 -16.57 3.97
C GLU A 265 -2.57 -16.15 5.45
N TYR A 266 -3.15 -16.96 6.35
CA TYR A 266 -3.23 -16.63 7.78
C TYR A 266 -1.86 -16.40 8.42
N ARG A 267 -1.71 -15.27 9.09
CA ARG A 267 -0.50 -14.86 9.79
C ARG A 267 -0.64 -15.13 11.30
N GLN A 268 -0.26 -16.30 11.76
CA GLN A 268 -0.42 -16.72 13.17
C GLN A 268 0.22 -15.74 14.17
N ASN A 269 1.35 -15.13 13.82
CA ASN A 269 2.09 -14.22 14.70
C ASN A 269 1.54 -12.78 14.69
N ASP A 270 0.73 -12.45 13.70
CA ASP A 270 0.10 -11.13 13.55
C ASP A 270 -1.27 -11.24 12.85
N PRO A 271 -2.29 -11.82 13.51
CA PRO A 271 -3.62 -12.00 12.94
C PRO A 271 -4.45 -10.71 13.02
N HIS A 272 -3.89 -9.59 12.55
CA HIS A 272 -4.48 -8.28 12.67
C HIS A 272 -4.75 -7.65 11.31
N TYR A 273 -5.81 -6.84 11.27
CA TYR A 273 -6.27 -6.10 10.10
C TYR A 273 -5.43 -4.85 9.89
N TRP A 274 -4.91 -4.66 8.67
CA TRP A 274 -4.02 -3.53 8.34
C TRP A 274 -4.67 -2.44 7.50
N TYR A 275 -5.96 -2.54 7.25
CA TYR A 275 -6.70 -1.54 6.48
C TYR A 275 -7.51 -0.61 7.40
N TRP A 276 -7.82 0.55 6.89
CA TRP A 276 -8.72 1.49 7.54
C TRP A 276 -10.19 1.10 7.29
N ASP A 277 -11.14 1.85 7.85
CA ASP A 277 -12.58 1.54 7.78
C ASP A 277 -13.15 1.51 6.36
N ASN A 278 -12.49 2.20 5.42
CA ASN A 278 -12.88 2.23 4.00
C ASN A 278 -12.43 1.00 3.18
N LEU A 279 -11.67 0.09 3.76
CA LEU A 279 -11.14 -1.12 3.10
C LEU A 279 -10.04 -0.88 2.04
N GLU A 280 -9.77 0.34 1.69
CA GLU A 280 -8.87 0.74 0.60
C GLU A 280 -7.54 1.25 1.11
N ASP A 281 -7.59 2.09 2.14
CA ASP A 281 -6.41 2.70 2.70
C ASP A 281 -5.88 1.90 3.88
N PRO A 282 -4.56 1.96 4.15
CA PRO A 282 -3.98 1.34 5.32
C PRO A 282 -4.36 2.09 6.61
N ASN A 283 -4.45 1.34 7.72
CA ASN A 283 -4.40 1.90 9.06
C ASN A 283 -2.96 2.13 9.52
N ASP A 284 -2.73 2.57 10.76
CA ASP A 284 -1.39 2.86 11.29
C ASP A 284 -0.41 1.67 11.19
N ARG A 285 -0.91 0.44 11.33
CA ARG A 285 -0.08 -0.77 11.20
C ARG A 285 0.26 -1.04 9.75
N GLY A 286 -0.70 -0.93 8.84
CA GLY A 286 -0.44 -1.03 7.41
C GLY A 286 0.56 0.03 6.93
N TYR A 287 0.44 1.26 7.42
CA TYR A 287 1.42 2.31 7.12
C TYR A 287 2.81 2.06 7.73
N ASP A 288 2.89 1.39 8.90
CA ASP A 288 4.18 0.97 9.45
C ASP A 288 4.85 -0.09 8.57
N ALA A 289 4.08 -1.07 8.10
CA ALA A 289 4.57 -2.10 7.18
C ALA A 289 5.05 -1.49 5.84
N ILE A 290 4.27 -0.61 5.23
CA ILE A 290 4.63 0.07 3.98
C ILE A 290 5.95 0.82 4.13
N ARG A 291 6.09 1.66 5.16
CA ARG A 291 7.34 2.40 5.36
C ARG A 291 8.56 1.48 5.51
N ARG A 292 8.41 0.34 6.20
CA ARG A 292 9.50 -0.63 6.39
C ARG A 292 9.93 -1.25 5.07
N LEU A 293 8.98 -1.62 4.22
CA LEU A 293 9.27 -2.12 2.87
C LEU A 293 10.07 -1.09 2.05
N PHE A 294 9.64 0.17 2.03
CA PHE A 294 10.38 1.23 1.34
C PHE A 294 11.78 1.42 1.93
N LEU A 295 11.93 1.50 3.26
CA LEU A 295 13.24 1.71 3.90
C LEU A 295 14.22 0.55 3.64
N ILE A 296 13.75 -0.70 3.59
CA ILE A 296 14.57 -1.87 3.27
C ILE A 296 15.14 -1.72 1.85
N GLU A 297 14.29 -1.43 0.87
CA GLU A 297 14.74 -1.29 -0.52
C GLU A 297 15.59 -0.02 -0.74
N MET A 298 15.24 1.09 -0.09
CA MET A 298 16.05 2.31 -0.11
C MET A 298 17.45 2.08 0.46
N ALA A 299 17.55 1.40 1.60
CA ALA A 299 18.83 1.06 2.22
C ALA A 299 19.70 0.13 1.34
N ARG A 300 19.07 -0.74 0.56
CA ARG A 300 19.76 -1.64 -0.38
C ARG A 300 20.28 -0.91 -1.63
N ILE A 301 19.55 0.10 -2.11
CA ILE A 301 19.79 0.71 -3.43
C ILE A 301 20.53 2.05 -3.32
N LEU A 302 20.07 2.95 -2.46
CA LEU A 302 20.49 4.36 -2.46
C LEU A 302 21.96 4.59 -2.11
N PRO A 303 22.59 3.88 -1.15
CA PRO A 303 24.00 4.12 -0.83
C PRO A 303 24.97 3.94 -2.01
N ALA A 304 24.59 3.15 -3.02
CA ALA A 304 25.39 2.94 -4.24
C ALA A 304 25.03 3.90 -5.39
N LYS A 305 23.95 4.66 -5.24
CA LYS A 305 23.43 5.59 -6.28
C LYS A 305 23.73 7.07 -5.96
N LEU A 306 23.88 7.40 -4.68
CA LEU A 306 24.14 8.72 -4.15
C LEU A 306 25.63 9.00 -4.01
#